data_106a2bef78f41b0688973dc15eebb6cd
#
_entry.id   106a2bef78f41b0688973dc15eebb6cd
#
_cell.length_a   1.000
_cell.length_b   1.000
_cell.length_c   1.000
_cell.angle_alpha   90.00
_cell.angle_beta   90.00
_cell.angle_gamma   90.00
#
_symmetry.space_group_name_H-M   'P 1'
#
loop_
_entity.id
_entity.type
_entity.pdbx_description
1 polymer ?
#
loop_
_entity_poly.entity_id
_entity_poly.type
_entity_poly.pdbx_seq_one_letter_code
_entity_poly.pdbx_strand_id
1 'polypeptide(L)'
;MKRHKILVRGPALSASGYGEQTRFALQCLKSREDLFDIFLVPINWGKTGWITHLNEERAWLDHLVMKTTFHVQNKGEFDISLQVTIPNEWEKLAPLNVGYTAGVETTLVAPVWVEKSALMNRIITTSKHAKDTFLNTSYEATNKETGQTIKDYRVQTPTQEVNYCVRYNDPAPLDIELSTDFNFLTVAQWGPRK
;
A
#
# COMPACT_ATOMS: atom_id res chain seq x y z
N MET A 1 -6.04 -24.19 -14.38
CA MET A 1 -6.92 -22.99 -14.31
C MET A 1 -6.13 -21.80 -14.86
N LYS A 2 -6.74 -20.85 -15.58
CA LYS A 2 -6.02 -19.65 -16.07
C LYS A 2 -5.74 -18.76 -14.87
N ARG A 3 -4.47 -18.37 -14.65
CA ARG A 3 -4.10 -17.43 -13.56
C ARG A 3 -4.54 -16.01 -13.91
N HIS A 4 -4.96 -15.25 -12.90
CA HIS A 4 -5.28 -13.83 -13.07
C HIS A 4 -4.02 -12.99 -13.09
N LYS A 5 -3.87 -12.13 -14.08
CA LYS A 5 -2.77 -11.18 -14.16
C LYS A 5 -3.01 -10.03 -13.18
N ILE A 6 -2.20 -9.97 -12.13
CA ILE A 6 -2.32 -8.93 -11.11
C ILE A 6 -1.13 -7.95 -11.18
N LEU A 7 -1.45 -6.68 -11.39
CA LEU A 7 -0.48 -5.59 -11.33
C LEU A 7 -0.41 -5.05 -9.92
N VAL A 8 0.73 -5.20 -9.25
CA VAL A 8 1.02 -4.52 -7.99
C VAL A 8 1.72 -3.20 -8.30
N ARG A 9 1.14 -2.08 -7.83
CA ARG A 9 1.73 -0.75 -7.93
C ARG A 9 2.02 -0.23 -6.54
N GLY A 10 3.29 0.02 -6.23
CA GLY A 10 3.70 0.47 -4.92
C GLY A 10 5.22 0.64 -4.80
N PRO A 11 5.71 1.24 -3.71
CA PRO A 11 7.14 1.56 -3.55
C PRO A 11 7.98 0.35 -3.11
N ALA A 12 7.85 -0.80 -3.80
CA ALA A 12 8.48 -2.07 -3.42
C ALA A 12 10.00 -1.98 -3.19
N LEU A 13 10.69 -1.06 -3.89
CA LEU A 13 12.12 -0.87 -3.79
C LEU A 13 12.54 0.19 -2.75
N SER A 14 11.58 0.82 -2.08
CA SER A 14 11.85 1.85 -1.07
C SER A 14 12.12 1.25 0.32
N ALA A 15 13.06 1.83 1.04
CA ALA A 15 13.31 1.56 2.47
C ALA A 15 12.33 2.38 3.35
N SER A 16 11.02 2.13 3.18
CA SER A 16 9.93 2.81 3.87
C SER A 16 8.86 1.82 4.33
N GLY A 17 7.95 2.25 5.22
CA GLY A 17 6.82 1.44 5.68
C GLY A 17 5.92 0.99 4.51
N TYR A 18 5.61 1.86 3.56
CA TYR A 18 4.87 1.48 2.34
C TYR A 18 5.68 0.53 1.43
N GLY A 19 7.01 0.67 1.41
CA GLY A 19 7.87 -0.27 0.70
C GLY A 19 7.77 -1.67 1.29
N GLU A 20 7.86 -1.78 2.62
CA GLU A 20 7.71 -3.06 3.33
C GLU A 20 6.30 -3.64 3.14
N GLN A 21 5.25 -2.82 3.26
CA GLN A 21 3.87 -3.21 3.01
C GLN A 21 3.67 -3.76 1.59
N THR A 22 4.30 -3.12 0.59
CA THR A 22 4.25 -3.59 -0.80
C THR A 22 4.93 -4.95 -0.95
N ARG A 23 6.09 -5.16 -0.32
CA ARG A 23 6.79 -6.46 -0.33
C ARG A 23 5.98 -7.55 0.35
N PHE A 24 5.35 -7.28 1.49
CA PHE A 24 4.44 -8.23 2.12
C PHE A 24 3.26 -8.59 1.24
N ALA A 25 2.62 -7.61 0.60
CA ALA A 25 1.53 -7.87 -0.34
C ALA A 25 1.99 -8.77 -1.51
N LEU A 26 3.17 -8.51 -2.05
CA LEU A 26 3.79 -9.34 -3.10
C LEU A 26 4.08 -10.76 -2.61
N GLN A 27 4.59 -10.94 -1.39
CA GLN A 27 4.83 -12.26 -0.80
C GLN A 27 3.52 -13.04 -0.57
N CYS A 28 2.46 -12.36 -0.11
CA CYS A 28 1.14 -12.95 0.00
C CYS A 28 0.61 -13.44 -1.36
N LEU A 29 0.77 -12.65 -2.42
CA LEU A 29 0.38 -13.07 -3.76
C LEU A 29 1.25 -14.22 -4.27
N LYS A 30 2.55 -14.22 -3.97
CA LYS A 30 3.48 -15.28 -4.31
C LYS A 30 3.07 -16.62 -3.70
N SER A 31 2.56 -16.64 -2.47
CA SER A 31 2.06 -17.86 -1.84
C SER A 31 0.84 -18.47 -2.58
N ARG A 32 0.25 -17.74 -3.52
CA ARG A 32 -0.88 -18.15 -4.34
C ARG A 32 -0.58 -17.97 -5.83
N GLU A 33 0.62 -18.34 -6.26
CA GLU A 33 1.00 -18.35 -7.70
C GLU A 33 0.16 -19.33 -8.53
N ASP A 34 -0.55 -20.23 -7.89
CA ASP A 34 -1.59 -21.05 -8.53
C ASP A 34 -2.75 -20.22 -9.09
N LEU A 35 -3.07 -19.09 -8.46
CA LEU A 35 -4.15 -18.17 -8.85
C LEU A 35 -3.66 -16.93 -9.60
N PHE A 36 -2.48 -16.43 -9.27
CA PHE A 36 -2.00 -15.13 -9.73
C PHE A 36 -0.75 -15.23 -10.60
N ASP A 37 -0.75 -14.48 -11.68
CA ASP A 37 0.42 -14.14 -12.47
C ASP A 37 0.81 -12.69 -12.12
N ILE A 38 1.90 -12.53 -11.34
CA ILE A 38 2.23 -11.29 -10.63
C ILE A 38 3.09 -10.38 -11.51
N PHE A 39 2.76 -9.09 -11.53
CA PHE A 39 3.46 -8.00 -12.19
C PHE A 39 3.71 -6.87 -11.21
N LEU A 40 4.78 -6.08 -11.37
CA LEU A 40 5.17 -5.02 -10.46
C LEU A 40 5.53 -3.73 -11.20
N VAL A 41 4.86 -2.62 -10.84
CA VAL A 41 5.30 -1.26 -11.16
C VAL A 41 5.78 -0.60 -9.87
N PRO A 42 7.10 -0.47 -9.67
CA PRO A 42 7.64 0.25 -8.52
C PRO A 42 7.43 1.76 -8.72
N ILE A 43 7.09 2.44 -7.63
CA ILE A 43 6.98 3.90 -7.62
C ILE A 43 8.01 4.50 -6.66
N ASN A 44 8.39 5.74 -6.91
CA ASN A 44 9.21 6.51 -5.97
C ASN A 44 8.39 6.89 -4.73
N TRP A 45 9.04 6.93 -3.56
CA TRP A 45 8.40 7.26 -2.30
C TRP A 45 9.15 8.38 -1.58
N GLY A 46 8.81 9.61 -1.93
CA GLY A 46 9.43 10.80 -1.36
C GLY A 46 10.96 10.77 -1.45
N LYS A 47 11.64 11.17 -0.36
CA LYS A 47 13.09 11.17 -0.23
C LYS A 47 13.62 9.93 0.51
N THR A 48 12.93 8.80 0.45
CA THR A 48 13.37 7.58 1.11
C THR A 48 14.49 6.90 0.32
N GLY A 49 15.39 6.21 1.05
CA GLY A 49 16.42 5.38 0.44
C GLY A 49 15.83 4.18 -0.31
N TRP A 50 16.60 3.63 -1.23
CA TRP A 50 16.27 2.39 -1.93
C TRP A 50 16.89 1.19 -1.23
N ILE A 51 16.26 0.00 -1.37
CA ILE A 51 16.88 -1.26 -0.97
C ILE A 51 18.03 -1.53 -1.94
N THR A 52 19.25 -1.41 -1.46
CA THR A 52 20.46 -1.65 -2.27
C THR A 52 21.02 -3.05 -2.08
N HIS A 53 20.61 -3.75 -1.03
CA HIS A 53 21.11 -5.08 -0.73
C HIS A 53 20.58 -6.11 -1.75
N LEU A 54 21.51 -6.76 -2.46
CA LEU A 54 21.20 -7.79 -3.45
C LEU A 54 21.01 -9.13 -2.73
N ASN A 55 19.76 -9.55 -2.61
CA ASN A 55 19.35 -10.86 -2.10
C ASN A 55 18.28 -11.47 -3.02
N GLU A 56 17.80 -12.66 -2.67
CA GLU A 56 16.79 -13.36 -3.47
C GLU A 56 15.48 -12.57 -3.61
N GLU A 57 15.05 -11.86 -2.57
CA GLU A 57 13.86 -11.00 -2.62
C GLU A 57 14.06 -9.87 -3.65
N ARG A 58 15.22 -9.20 -3.61
CA ARG A 58 15.52 -8.13 -4.55
C ARG A 58 15.62 -8.65 -5.99
N ALA A 59 16.28 -9.77 -6.22
CA ALA A 59 16.36 -10.38 -7.54
C ALA A 59 14.97 -10.75 -8.09
N TRP A 60 14.08 -11.24 -7.25
CA TRP A 60 12.70 -11.53 -7.63
C TRP A 60 11.91 -10.25 -7.96
N LEU A 61 12.06 -9.17 -7.18
CA LEU A 61 11.42 -7.88 -7.47
C LEU A 61 11.89 -7.32 -8.83
N ASP A 62 13.20 -7.36 -9.08
CA ASP A 62 13.77 -6.92 -10.36
C ASP A 62 13.25 -7.75 -11.55
N HIS A 63 13.11 -9.07 -11.38
CA HIS A 63 12.47 -9.94 -12.36
C HIS A 63 11.01 -9.54 -12.63
N LEU A 64 10.21 -9.24 -11.60
CA LEU A 64 8.82 -8.80 -11.77
C LEU A 64 8.74 -7.48 -12.53
N VAL A 65 9.65 -6.53 -12.27
CA VAL A 65 9.73 -5.25 -12.99
C VAL A 65 10.03 -5.46 -14.46
N MET A 66 11.04 -6.28 -14.79
CA MET A 66 11.38 -6.60 -16.18
C MET A 66 10.23 -7.31 -16.90
N LYS A 67 9.61 -8.30 -16.26
CA LYS A 67 8.44 -9.00 -16.78
C LYS A 67 7.28 -8.03 -17.07
N THR A 68 7.04 -7.08 -16.18
CA THR A 68 6.00 -6.06 -16.35
C THR A 68 6.29 -5.17 -17.54
N THR A 69 7.52 -4.68 -17.65
CA THR A 69 7.97 -3.86 -18.79
C THR A 69 7.73 -4.56 -20.12
N PHE A 70 8.17 -5.82 -20.23
CA PHE A 70 7.95 -6.63 -21.42
C PHE A 70 6.46 -6.84 -21.73
N HIS A 71 5.65 -7.11 -20.70
CA HIS A 71 4.20 -7.31 -20.88
C HIS A 71 3.50 -6.06 -21.41
N VAL A 72 3.84 -4.88 -20.86
CA VAL A 72 3.28 -3.59 -21.28
C VAL A 72 3.73 -3.22 -22.70
N GLN A 73 5.01 -3.44 -23.04
CA GLN A 73 5.53 -3.20 -24.40
C GLN A 73 4.79 -4.03 -25.45
N ASN A 74 4.35 -5.23 -25.09
CA ASN A 74 3.53 -6.09 -25.96
C ASN A 74 2.02 -5.84 -25.84
N LYS A 75 1.62 -4.66 -25.35
CA LYS A 75 0.20 -4.26 -25.15
C LYS A 75 -0.61 -5.26 -24.31
N GLY A 76 0.08 -5.90 -23.36
CA GLY A 76 -0.56 -6.81 -22.42
C GLY A 76 -1.47 -6.06 -21.44
N GLU A 77 -2.60 -6.66 -21.08
CA GLU A 77 -3.56 -6.12 -20.12
C GLU A 77 -3.48 -6.86 -18.79
N PHE A 78 -3.99 -6.24 -17.74
CA PHE A 78 -4.08 -6.79 -16.40
C PHE A 78 -5.55 -7.04 -16.03
N ASP A 79 -5.83 -8.11 -15.29
CA ASP A 79 -7.18 -8.41 -14.79
C ASP A 79 -7.48 -7.65 -13.51
N ILE A 80 -6.45 -7.47 -12.66
CA ILE A 80 -6.54 -6.88 -11.33
C ILE A 80 -5.39 -5.88 -11.14
N SER A 81 -5.65 -4.77 -10.46
CA SER A 81 -4.60 -3.93 -9.86
C SER A 81 -4.68 -3.93 -8.35
N LEU A 82 -3.53 -4.06 -7.67
CA LEU A 82 -3.35 -3.84 -6.24
C LEU A 82 -2.41 -2.64 -6.05
N GLN A 83 -2.95 -1.53 -5.53
CA GLN A 83 -2.21 -0.27 -5.40
C GLN A 83 -1.89 0.00 -3.94
N VAL A 84 -0.63 -0.21 -3.56
CA VAL A 84 -0.13 -0.06 -2.19
C VAL A 84 0.47 1.32 -2.02
N THR A 85 -0.41 2.31 -1.87
CA THR A 85 -0.07 3.75 -1.82
C THR A 85 -1.06 4.52 -0.97
N ILE A 86 -0.81 5.83 -0.79
CA ILE A 86 -1.83 6.76 -0.29
C ILE A 86 -2.94 6.93 -1.34
N PRO A 87 -4.21 7.11 -0.93
CA PRO A 87 -5.35 7.13 -1.85
C PRO A 87 -5.33 8.19 -2.94
N ASN A 88 -4.70 9.34 -2.70
CA ASN A 88 -4.60 10.37 -3.75
C ASN A 88 -3.80 9.94 -4.99
N GLU A 89 -3.05 8.85 -4.91
CA GLU A 89 -2.32 8.26 -6.04
C GLU A 89 -3.08 7.11 -6.72
N TRP A 90 -4.27 6.73 -6.25
CA TRP A 90 -5.04 5.66 -6.84
C TRP A 90 -5.60 6.02 -8.21
N GLU A 91 -5.57 5.04 -9.11
CA GLU A 91 -5.97 5.16 -10.51
C GLU A 91 -6.73 3.92 -10.96
N LYS A 92 -7.50 4.03 -12.05
CA LYS A 92 -8.07 2.86 -12.73
C LYS A 92 -7.02 2.25 -13.65
N LEU A 93 -6.42 1.12 -13.25
CA LEU A 93 -5.34 0.44 -13.97
C LEU A 93 -5.75 -0.93 -14.53
N ALA A 94 -6.89 -1.44 -14.11
CA ALA A 94 -7.42 -2.73 -14.52
C ALA A 94 -8.96 -2.73 -14.40
N PRO A 95 -9.67 -3.74 -14.92
CA PRO A 95 -11.10 -3.91 -14.67
C PRO A 95 -11.45 -4.01 -13.18
N LEU A 96 -10.60 -4.65 -12.36
CA LEU A 96 -10.75 -4.73 -10.90
C LEU A 96 -9.59 -4.02 -10.23
N ASN A 97 -9.90 -2.98 -9.42
CA ASN A 97 -8.90 -2.16 -8.74
C ASN A 97 -9.06 -2.29 -7.23
N VAL A 98 -7.96 -2.58 -6.54
CA VAL A 98 -7.88 -2.70 -5.09
C VAL A 98 -6.88 -1.68 -4.56
N GLY A 99 -7.35 -0.80 -3.68
CA GLY A 99 -6.48 0.13 -2.95
C GLY A 99 -6.04 -0.47 -1.63
N TYR A 100 -4.74 -0.42 -1.31
CA TYR A 100 -4.22 -0.85 -0.03
C TYR A 100 -3.40 0.26 0.61
N THR A 101 -3.88 0.79 1.73
CA THR A 101 -3.30 1.97 2.38
C THR A 101 -3.10 1.76 3.90
N ALA A 102 -2.07 2.41 4.44
CA ALA A 102 -1.85 2.46 5.88
C ALA A 102 -2.93 3.29 6.61
N GLY A 103 -3.58 4.22 5.90
CA GLY A 103 -4.53 5.14 6.50
C GLY A 103 -3.84 6.38 7.10
N VAL A 104 -4.48 6.96 8.09
CA VAL A 104 -4.01 8.14 8.81
C VAL A 104 -4.14 7.94 10.32
N GLU A 105 -3.37 8.69 11.09
CA GLU A 105 -3.40 8.67 12.56
C GLU A 105 -4.51 9.57 13.14
N THR A 106 -5.13 10.42 12.31
CA THR A 106 -6.24 11.31 12.67
C THR A 106 -7.59 10.60 12.58
N THR A 107 -8.67 11.31 12.89
CA THR A 107 -10.04 10.78 12.89
C THR A 107 -10.79 10.98 11.57
N LEU A 108 -10.21 11.72 10.63
CA LEU A 108 -10.80 12.01 9.31
C LEU A 108 -9.75 11.82 8.22
N VAL A 109 -10.14 11.22 7.10
CA VAL A 109 -9.34 11.19 5.88
C VAL A 109 -9.56 12.47 5.06
N ALA A 110 -8.59 12.83 4.22
CA ALA A 110 -8.72 13.99 3.34
C ALA A 110 -9.88 13.82 2.32
N PRO A 111 -10.56 14.92 1.90
CA PRO A 111 -11.65 14.84 0.91
C PRO A 111 -11.26 14.13 -0.39
N VAL A 112 -10.03 14.36 -0.88
CA VAL A 112 -9.49 13.67 -2.07
C VAL A 112 -9.40 12.16 -1.89
N TRP A 113 -9.25 11.64 -0.66
CA TRP A 113 -9.23 10.22 -0.40
C TRP A 113 -10.62 9.60 -0.54
N VAL A 114 -11.66 10.33 -0.13
CA VAL A 114 -13.05 9.92 -0.34
C VAL A 114 -13.36 9.86 -1.83
N GLU A 115 -12.96 10.90 -2.59
CA GLU A 115 -13.11 10.95 -4.04
C GLU A 115 -12.40 9.78 -4.73
N LYS A 116 -11.11 9.58 -4.44
CA LYS A 116 -10.29 8.53 -5.05
C LYS A 116 -10.74 7.11 -4.67
N SER A 117 -11.37 6.96 -3.53
CA SER A 117 -11.95 5.67 -3.11
C SER A 117 -13.00 5.14 -4.11
N ALA A 118 -13.71 6.03 -4.81
CA ALA A 118 -14.69 5.65 -5.84
C ALA A 118 -14.06 4.99 -7.09
N LEU A 119 -12.74 5.12 -7.26
CA LEU A 119 -12.00 4.44 -8.35
C LEU A 119 -11.72 2.97 -8.02
N MET A 120 -11.86 2.57 -6.76
CA MET A 120 -11.54 1.24 -6.27
C MET A 120 -12.78 0.36 -6.15
N ASN A 121 -12.65 -0.90 -6.50
CA ASN A 121 -13.68 -1.92 -6.26
C ASN A 121 -13.64 -2.43 -4.82
N ARG A 122 -12.46 -2.32 -4.17
CA ARG A 122 -12.26 -2.68 -2.76
C ARG A 122 -11.10 -1.89 -2.18
N ILE A 123 -11.20 -1.60 -0.89
CA ILE A 123 -10.15 -0.93 -0.12
C ILE A 123 -9.68 -1.87 0.99
N ILE A 124 -8.38 -1.97 1.17
CA ILE A 124 -7.72 -2.64 2.29
C ILE A 124 -7.04 -1.58 3.15
N THR A 125 -7.27 -1.65 4.45
CA THR A 125 -6.61 -0.81 5.46
C THR A 125 -5.85 -1.70 6.45
N THR A 126 -4.81 -1.15 7.08
CA THR A 126 -3.90 -1.92 7.95
C THR A 126 -4.39 -2.08 9.38
N SER A 127 -5.47 -1.42 9.75
CA SER A 127 -6.02 -1.48 11.11
C SER A 127 -7.51 -1.15 11.14
N LYS A 128 -8.15 -1.55 12.24
CA LYS A 128 -9.54 -1.18 12.53
C LYS A 128 -9.70 0.34 12.59
N HIS A 129 -8.75 1.05 13.23
CA HIS A 129 -8.77 2.51 13.29
C HIS A 129 -8.79 3.13 11.88
N ALA A 130 -7.86 2.73 11.00
CA ALA A 130 -7.82 3.23 9.63
C ALA A 130 -9.11 2.93 8.87
N LYS A 131 -9.68 1.72 9.01
CA LYS A 131 -10.96 1.35 8.41
C LYS A 131 -12.09 2.25 8.92
N ASP A 132 -12.21 2.39 10.24
CA ASP A 132 -13.26 3.19 10.87
C ASP A 132 -13.14 4.67 10.46
N THR A 133 -11.92 5.20 10.36
CA THR A 133 -11.65 6.56 9.88
C THR A 133 -12.15 6.76 8.44
N PHE A 134 -11.91 5.81 7.54
CA PHE A 134 -12.46 5.86 6.18
C PHE A 134 -13.98 5.86 6.15
N LEU A 135 -14.62 4.96 6.90
CA LEU A 135 -16.07 4.79 6.88
C LEU A 135 -16.84 5.91 7.61
N ASN A 136 -16.23 6.50 8.65
CA ASN A 136 -16.85 7.55 9.44
C ASN A 136 -16.61 8.96 8.89
N THR A 137 -15.69 9.11 7.94
CA THR A 137 -15.44 10.42 7.29
C THR A 137 -16.59 10.77 6.37
N SER A 138 -17.15 11.96 6.57
CA SER A 138 -18.21 12.53 5.75
C SER A 138 -17.94 14.00 5.47
N TYR A 139 -18.25 14.45 4.26
CA TYR A 139 -18.11 15.82 3.79
C TYR A 139 -19.38 16.29 3.11
N GLU A 140 -19.58 17.61 3.09
CA GLU A 140 -20.48 18.24 2.13
C GLU A 140 -19.72 18.48 0.81
N ALA A 141 -20.23 17.96 -0.28
CA ALA A 141 -19.61 18.06 -1.60
C ALA A 141 -20.60 18.70 -2.61
N THR A 142 -20.13 19.67 -3.38
CA THR A 142 -20.93 20.27 -4.45
C THR A 142 -20.36 19.89 -5.80
N ASN A 143 -21.19 19.31 -6.66
CA ASN A 143 -20.83 19.06 -8.04
C ASN A 143 -20.70 20.40 -8.78
N LYS A 144 -19.51 20.68 -9.32
CA LYS A 144 -19.21 21.96 -9.97
C LYS A 144 -19.95 22.16 -11.30
N GLU A 145 -20.35 21.07 -11.96
CA GLU A 145 -21.05 21.14 -13.26
C GLU A 145 -22.55 21.32 -13.09
N THR A 146 -23.14 20.63 -12.12
CA THR A 146 -24.60 20.63 -11.91
C THR A 146 -25.06 21.55 -10.78
N GLY A 147 -24.16 22.02 -9.92
CA GLY A 147 -24.48 22.79 -8.71
C GLY A 147 -25.15 21.96 -7.60
N GLN A 148 -25.33 20.65 -7.81
CA GLN A 148 -25.99 19.78 -6.83
C GLN A 148 -25.07 19.55 -5.61
N THR A 149 -25.61 19.75 -4.41
CA THR A 149 -24.90 19.53 -3.14
C THR A 149 -25.31 18.18 -2.52
N ILE A 150 -24.32 17.38 -2.17
CA ILE A 150 -24.45 16.12 -1.43
C ILE A 150 -23.98 16.40 -0.01
N LYS A 151 -24.87 16.33 0.98
CA LYS A 151 -24.57 16.65 2.40
C LYS A 151 -23.78 15.58 3.13
N ASP A 152 -23.78 14.35 2.63
CA ASP A 152 -23.15 13.21 3.27
C ASP A 152 -22.31 12.45 2.23
N TYR A 153 -21.29 13.14 1.70
CA TYR A 153 -20.34 12.53 0.77
C TYR A 153 -19.29 11.73 1.54
N ARG A 154 -19.35 10.41 1.42
CA ARG A 154 -18.50 9.46 2.13
C ARG A 154 -18.06 8.29 1.26
N VAL A 155 -17.09 7.52 1.76
CA VAL A 155 -16.62 6.30 1.10
C VAL A 155 -17.76 5.28 1.03
N GLN A 156 -18.09 4.84 -0.20
CA GLN A 156 -19.07 3.78 -0.48
C GLN A 156 -18.38 2.46 -0.84
N THR A 157 -17.09 2.50 -1.14
CA THR A 157 -16.31 1.33 -1.54
C THR A 157 -16.17 0.35 -0.37
N PRO A 158 -16.44 -0.94 -0.55
CA PRO A 158 -16.22 -1.95 0.48
C PRO A 158 -14.80 -1.91 1.02
N THR A 159 -14.68 -1.67 2.32
CA THR A 159 -13.39 -1.50 3.01
C THR A 159 -13.17 -2.63 4.01
N GLN A 160 -12.03 -3.27 3.93
CA GLN A 160 -11.63 -4.39 4.78
C GLN A 160 -10.33 -4.10 5.51
N GLU A 161 -10.23 -4.56 6.73
CA GLU A 161 -9.03 -4.54 7.54
C GLU A 161 -8.17 -5.78 7.25
N VAL A 162 -6.88 -5.56 7.01
CA VAL A 162 -5.83 -6.59 6.97
C VAL A 162 -4.63 -6.03 7.70
N ASN A 163 -4.35 -6.55 8.88
CA ASN A 163 -3.28 -6.05 9.74
C ASN A 163 -1.89 -6.21 9.09
N TYR A 164 -0.93 -5.40 9.51
CA TYR A 164 0.45 -5.51 9.08
C TYR A 164 1.02 -6.90 9.38
N CYS A 165 1.71 -7.45 8.39
CA CYS A 165 2.62 -8.56 8.64
C CYS A 165 3.90 -8.05 9.31
N VAL A 166 4.57 -8.93 10.03
CA VAL A 166 5.90 -8.67 10.60
C VAL A 166 6.85 -9.78 10.17
N ARG A 167 8.12 -9.41 9.91
CA ARG A 167 9.16 -10.42 9.72
C ARG A 167 9.53 -10.99 11.09
N TYR A 168 9.46 -12.29 11.22
CA TYR A 168 10.01 -12.93 12.39
C TYR A 168 11.53 -12.96 12.25
N ASN A 169 12.22 -12.45 13.26
CA ASN A 169 13.66 -12.56 13.39
C ASN A 169 13.95 -13.08 14.79
N ASP A 170 14.81 -14.08 14.90
CA ASP A 170 15.30 -14.52 16.19
C ASP A 170 16.11 -13.38 16.82
N PRO A 171 15.78 -12.96 18.05
CA PRO A 171 16.53 -11.91 18.72
C PRO A 171 17.95 -12.41 18.99
N ALA A 172 18.94 -11.66 18.52
CA ALA A 172 20.33 -11.90 18.89
C ALA A 172 20.60 -11.22 20.23
N PRO A 173 21.38 -11.84 21.15
CA PRO A 173 21.84 -11.17 22.34
C PRO A 173 22.62 -9.91 21.98
N LEU A 174 22.32 -8.79 22.64
CA LEU A 174 23.08 -7.57 22.51
C LEU A 174 24.11 -7.53 23.64
N ASP A 175 25.38 -7.48 23.27
CA ASP A 175 26.49 -7.30 24.22
C ASP A 175 26.68 -5.79 24.44
N ILE A 176 25.76 -5.20 25.20
CA ILE A 176 25.81 -3.78 25.59
C ILE A 176 25.69 -3.69 27.11
N GLU A 177 26.64 -2.97 27.73
CA GLU A 177 26.54 -2.56 29.11
C GLU A 177 25.74 -1.25 29.20
N LEU A 178 24.64 -1.28 29.94
CA LEU A 178 23.86 -0.07 30.23
C LEU A 178 24.25 0.50 31.58
N SER A 179 24.39 1.80 31.64
CA SER A 179 24.83 2.50 32.85
C SER A 179 23.74 2.65 33.91
N THR A 180 22.51 2.23 33.63
CA THR A 180 21.35 2.32 34.51
C THR A 180 20.56 1.03 34.52
N ASP A 181 19.89 0.73 35.65
CA ASP A 181 19.08 -0.48 35.83
C ASP A 181 17.76 -0.45 35.05
N PHE A 182 17.31 0.76 34.64
CA PHE A 182 16.10 0.96 33.86
C PHE A 182 16.35 1.90 32.68
N ASN A 183 15.96 1.44 31.49
CA ASN A 183 16.26 2.14 30.23
C ASN A 183 15.03 2.22 29.35
N PHE A 184 14.84 3.36 28.69
CA PHE A 184 13.85 3.54 27.63
C PHE A 184 14.52 3.37 26.27
N LEU A 185 13.91 2.61 25.38
CA LEU A 185 14.30 2.54 23.98
C LEU A 185 13.25 3.24 23.12
N THR A 186 13.67 4.21 22.30
CA THR A 186 12.85 4.80 21.26
C THR A 186 13.51 4.60 19.92
N VAL A 187 12.77 4.00 18.98
CA VAL A 187 13.18 3.86 17.58
C VAL A 187 12.20 4.68 16.74
N ALA A 188 12.65 5.81 16.23
CA ALA A 188 11.80 6.72 15.47
C ALA A 188 12.58 7.46 14.38
N GLN A 189 11.90 7.76 13.28
CA GLN A 189 12.42 8.70 12.30
C GLN A 189 12.29 10.12 12.88
N TRP A 190 13.42 10.81 13.01
CA TRP A 190 13.44 12.21 13.44
C TRP A 190 13.10 13.13 12.25
N GLY A 191 12.08 13.96 12.38
CA GLY A 191 11.64 14.82 11.29
C GLY A 191 10.76 15.98 11.77
N PRO A 192 10.39 16.92 10.89
CA PRO A 192 9.66 18.14 11.26
C PRO A 192 8.30 17.93 11.92
N ARG A 193 7.73 16.72 11.83
CA ARG A 193 6.44 16.37 12.42
C ARG A 193 6.55 15.73 13.81
N LYS A 194 7.76 15.61 14.33
CA LYS A 194 8.02 14.95 15.64
C LYS A 194 8.83 15.85 16.56
#